data_d272ad289020d99ae51c4c692def1570
#
_entry.id   d272ad289020d99ae51c4c692def1570
#
_cell.length_a   1.000
_cell.length_b   1.000
_cell.length_c   1.000
_cell.angle_alpha   90.00
_cell.angle_beta   90.00
_cell.angle_gamma   90.00
#
_symmetry.space_group_name_H-M   'P 1'
#
loop_
_entity.id
_entity.type
_entity.pdbx_description
1 polymer ?
#
loop_
_entity_poly.entity_id
_entity_poly.type
_entity_poly.pdbx_seq_one_letter_code
_entity_poly.pdbx_strand_id
1 'polypeptide(L)'
;MSNPSIVIASAARTAVGSFNGAFGNTPAHELGATVIKAVLERAGVEAAEVHEVILGQVLQAGEGQNPARQAAIKAGLPPEKTAWGMNQLCGSGLRAVALGMQQIAIGDANIIVAGGMESMSMAPHCAHLRGGVKMGDYKMIDTMIKDGLTDAFYGYHMGITAENVARKWQLTREEQDEFALRSQNKAEAAQKAGRFADEIVPFIVKTRKGDVSVDQDEYIRHGATLDSIAKLRPAFDKEGTVTAANASGLNDGAAATLLMTEVEAARRGIQPLARIVSWATAGVDPQIMGTGPIPASRKALEKAGWSVGDVELVEANEAFAAQACAVNKDLGWDPSIVNVNGGAIAIGHPIGASGARVLNTLLFEMKRRGVSKGLATLCIGGGMGVAMCVERL
;
A
#
# COMPACT_ATOMS: atom_id res chain seq x y z
N MET A 1 3.22 11.18 -31.79
CA MET A 1 2.34 11.98 -30.90
C MET A 1 2.89 11.78 -29.48
N SER A 2 3.05 12.85 -28.71
CA SER A 2 3.45 12.74 -27.30
C SER A 2 2.29 12.08 -26.52
N ASN A 3 2.61 11.20 -25.59
CA ASN A 3 1.60 10.60 -24.71
C ASN A 3 0.88 11.72 -23.92
N PRO A 4 -0.45 11.61 -23.70
CA PRO A 4 -1.19 12.59 -22.91
C PRO A 4 -0.66 12.63 -21.47
N SER A 5 -0.69 13.80 -20.86
CA SER A 5 -0.40 13.97 -19.44
C SER A 5 -1.56 13.38 -18.62
N ILE A 6 -1.25 12.43 -17.74
CA ILE A 6 -2.22 11.76 -16.88
C ILE A 6 -2.08 12.28 -15.46
N VAL A 7 -3.22 12.67 -14.88
CA VAL A 7 -3.28 13.25 -13.54
C VAL A 7 -4.10 12.40 -12.57
N ILE A 8 -3.78 12.54 -11.30
CA ILE A 8 -4.57 12.03 -10.18
C ILE A 8 -5.51 13.16 -9.74
N ALA A 9 -6.78 13.05 -10.14
CA ALA A 9 -7.81 14.05 -9.89
C ALA A 9 -8.26 14.06 -8.42
N SER A 10 -8.32 12.90 -7.80
CA SER A 10 -8.63 12.74 -6.38
C SER A 10 -8.02 11.48 -5.81
N ALA A 11 -7.95 11.41 -4.48
CA ALA A 11 -7.44 10.26 -3.75
C ALA A 11 -8.19 10.13 -2.41
N ALA A 12 -8.34 8.91 -1.91
CA ALA A 12 -8.91 8.61 -0.62
C ALA A 12 -8.45 7.24 -0.10
N ARG A 13 -8.37 7.09 1.22
CA ARG A 13 -8.14 5.81 1.87
C ARG A 13 -9.08 5.62 3.07
N THR A 14 -9.30 4.39 3.47
CA THR A 14 -9.85 4.11 4.80
C THR A 14 -8.76 4.34 5.86
N ALA A 15 -9.14 4.38 7.12
CA ALA A 15 -8.20 4.08 8.19
C ALA A 15 -7.58 2.69 7.96
N VAL A 16 -6.41 2.45 8.53
CA VAL A 16 -5.79 1.12 8.56
C VAL A 16 -6.17 0.45 9.87
N GLY A 17 -6.90 -0.67 9.76
CA GLY A 17 -7.31 -1.50 10.90
C GLY A 17 -6.20 -2.45 11.34
N SER A 18 -6.15 -2.76 12.63
CA SER A 18 -5.30 -3.82 13.18
C SER A 18 -5.87 -5.19 12.85
N PHE A 19 -5.02 -6.20 12.84
CA PHE A 19 -5.43 -7.59 12.67
C PHE A 19 -6.49 -8.00 13.70
N ASN A 20 -7.64 -8.47 13.23
CA ASN A 20 -8.82 -8.73 14.05
C ASN A 20 -9.34 -7.52 14.86
N GLY A 21 -8.98 -6.31 14.44
CA GLY A 21 -9.41 -5.05 15.04
C GLY A 21 -10.73 -4.52 14.47
N ALA A 22 -10.81 -3.22 14.28
CA ALA A 22 -12.03 -2.53 13.86
C ALA A 22 -12.65 -3.11 12.58
N PHE A 23 -11.82 -3.55 11.63
CA PHE A 23 -12.25 -4.16 10.36
C PHE A 23 -12.23 -5.70 10.35
N GLY A 24 -12.04 -6.35 11.49
CA GLY A 24 -11.82 -7.79 11.59
C GLY A 24 -12.89 -8.69 10.95
N ASN A 25 -14.10 -8.17 10.74
CA ASN A 25 -15.20 -8.87 10.05
C ASN A 25 -15.69 -8.11 8.80
N THR A 26 -14.87 -7.20 8.26
CA THR A 26 -15.22 -6.39 7.09
C THR A 26 -14.51 -6.94 5.85
N PRO A 27 -15.26 -7.43 4.85
CA PRO A 27 -14.67 -7.89 3.61
C PRO A 27 -13.91 -6.77 2.88
N ALA A 28 -12.81 -7.10 2.21
CA ALA A 28 -11.98 -6.13 1.51
C ALA A 28 -12.78 -5.29 0.50
N HIS A 29 -13.73 -5.89 -0.22
CA HIS A 29 -14.55 -5.19 -1.19
C HIS A 29 -15.51 -4.13 -0.60
N GLU A 30 -15.87 -4.22 0.68
CA GLU A 30 -16.63 -3.15 1.37
C GLU A 30 -15.74 -1.92 1.60
N LEU A 31 -14.51 -2.14 2.05
CA LEU A 31 -13.50 -1.08 2.19
C LEU A 31 -13.18 -0.46 0.82
N GLY A 32 -13.02 -1.31 -0.21
CA GLY A 32 -12.83 -0.89 -1.60
C GLY A 32 -13.97 -0.04 -2.12
N ALA A 33 -15.22 -0.41 -1.88
CA ALA A 33 -16.39 0.36 -2.29
C ALA A 33 -16.41 1.75 -1.65
N THR A 34 -16.01 1.86 -0.39
CA THR A 34 -15.95 3.13 0.34
C THR A 34 -14.97 4.11 -0.30
N VAL A 35 -13.75 3.65 -0.60
CA VAL A 35 -12.75 4.53 -1.22
C VAL A 35 -13.10 4.88 -2.67
N ILE A 36 -13.75 3.98 -3.44
CA ILE A 36 -14.26 4.29 -4.78
C ILE A 36 -15.28 5.43 -4.70
N LYS A 37 -16.28 5.33 -3.83
CA LYS A 37 -17.27 6.41 -3.62
C LYS A 37 -16.59 7.72 -3.26
N ALA A 38 -15.68 7.68 -2.30
CA ALA A 38 -15.02 8.89 -1.81
C ALA A 38 -14.21 9.61 -2.89
N VAL A 39 -13.48 8.89 -3.76
CA VAL A 39 -12.71 9.54 -4.84
C VAL A 39 -13.62 10.17 -5.89
N LEU A 40 -14.78 9.57 -6.17
CA LEU A 40 -15.79 10.11 -7.08
C LEU A 40 -16.43 11.35 -6.50
N GLU A 41 -16.89 11.30 -5.26
CA GLU A 41 -17.52 12.44 -4.56
C GLU A 41 -16.56 13.64 -4.46
N ARG A 42 -15.29 13.39 -4.06
CA ARG A 42 -14.26 14.43 -3.96
C ARG A 42 -13.98 15.13 -5.28
N ALA A 43 -14.08 14.42 -6.40
CA ALA A 43 -13.86 14.96 -7.73
C ALA A 43 -15.12 15.49 -8.40
N GLY A 44 -16.31 15.28 -7.84
CA GLY A 44 -17.58 15.61 -8.49
C GLY A 44 -17.79 14.83 -9.79
N VAL A 45 -17.37 13.57 -9.84
CA VAL A 45 -17.49 12.68 -11.00
C VAL A 45 -18.55 11.63 -10.72
N GLU A 46 -19.51 11.49 -11.64
CA GLU A 46 -20.56 10.50 -11.51
C GLU A 46 -20.05 9.08 -11.77
N ALA A 47 -20.56 8.10 -11.03
CA ALA A 47 -20.16 6.70 -11.17
C ALA A 47 -20.34 6.16 -12.60
N ALA A 48 -21.34 6.65 -13.34
CA ALA A 48 -21.58 6.29 -14.73
C ALA A 48 -20.52 6.79 -15.71
N GLU A 49 -19.70 7.76 -15.33
CA GLU A 49 -18.64 8.31 -16.18
C GLU A 49 -17.32 7.52 -16.06
N VAL A 50 -17.17 6.69 -15.03
CA VAL A 50 -16.01 5.81 -14.85
C VAL A 50 -16.02 4.73 -15.94
N HIS A 51 -14.87 4.52 -16.60
CA HIS A 51 -14.74 3.47 -17.62
C HIS A 51 -14.46 2.13 -16.97
N GLU A 52 -13.53 2.09 -16.03
CA GLU A 52 -13.09 0.87 -15.39
C GLU A 52 -12.57 1.12 -13.96
N VAL A 53 -12.64 0.08 -13.12
CA VAL A 53 -12.03 0.03 -11.79
C VAL A 53 -10.95 -1.04 -11.75
N ILE A 54 -9.75 -0.69 -11.29
CA ILE A 54 -8.61 -1.62 -11.12
C ILE A 54 -8.18 -1.61 -9.66
N LEU A 55 -8.37 -2.72 -8.94
CA LEU A 55 -7.98 -2.82 -7.54
C LEU A 55 -6.97 -3.93 -7.30
N GLY A 56 -5.88 -3.60 -6.63
CA GLY A 56 -4.95 -4.56 -6.09
C GLY A 56 -5.54 -5.31 -4.90
N GLN A 57 -5.36 -6.63 -4.86
CA GLN A 57 -5.69 -7.46 -3.70
C GLN A 57 -4.92 -8.78 -3.77
N VAL A 58 -4.39 -9.24 -2.64
CA VAL A 58 -3.59 -10.47 -2.56
C VAL A 58 -4.43 -11.64 -2.08
N LEU A 59 -5.17 -11.47 -1.00
CA LEU A 59 -5.89 -12.52 -0.29
C LEU A 59 -7.36 -12.55 -0.74
N GLN A 60 -7.64 -13.30 -1.81
CA GLN A 60 -8.96 -13.34 -2.45
C GLN A 60 -9.73 -14.66 -2.21
N ALA A 61 -9.10 -15.61 -1.51
CA ALA A 61 -9.72 -16.91 -1.31
C ALA A 61 -11.05 -16.80 -0.52
N GLY A 62 -12.13 -17.37 -1.05
CA GLY A 62 -13.43 -17.37 -0.39
C GLY A 62 -14.24 -16.07 -0.47
N GLU A 63 -13.73 -15.00 -1.09
CA GLU A 63 -14.45 -13.72 -1.19
C GLU A 63 -15.47 -13.64 -2.35
N GLY A 64 -15.64 -14.70 -3.10
CA GLY A 64 -16.55 -14.76 -4.25
C GLY A 64 -15.86 -14.32 -5.55
N GLN A 65 -16.66 -14.14 -6.61
CA GLN A 65 -16.14 -13.78 -7.91
C GLN A 65 -15.70 -12.31 -7.93
N ASN A 66 -14.46 -12.07 -8.36
CA ASN A 66 -13.92 -10.76 -8.66
C ASN A 66 -14.24 -9.69 -7.59
N PRO A 67 -13.56 -9.67 -6.46
CA PRO A 67 -13.83 -8.71 -5.37
C PRO A 67 -13.77 -7.24 -5.81
N ALA A 68 -12.91 -6.89 -6.80
CA ALA A 68 -12.87 -5.54 -7.37
C ALA A 68 -14.20 -5.18 -8.08
N ARG A 69 -14.82 -6.15 -8.76
CA ARG A 69 -16.15 -5.97 -9.35
C ARG A 69 -17.22 -5.78 -8.28
N GLN A 70 -17.14 -6.54 -7.21
CA GLN A 70 -18.07 -6.40 -6.08
C GLN A 70 -17.95 -4.99 -5.46
N ALA A 71 -16.73 -4.49 -5.26
CA ALA A 71 -16.48 -3.15 -4.77
C ALA A 71 -17.04 -2.07 -5.71
N ALA A 72 -16.82 -2.20 -7.02
CA ALA A 72 -17.31 -1.26 -8.02
C ALA A 72 -18.86 -1.16 -8.03
N ILE A 73 -19.55 -2.29 -8.06
CA ILE A 73 -21.02 -2.32 -8.02
C ILE A 73 -21.57 -1.75 -6.70
N LYS A 74 -20.97 -2.13 -5.56
CA LYS A 74 -21.34 -1.56 -4.25
C LYS A 74 -21.07 -0.06 -4.14
N ALA A 75 -20.09 0.44 -4.87
CA ALA A 75 -19.82 1.87 -4.99
C ALA A 75 -20.84 2.62 -5.85
N GLY A 76 -21.72 1.92 -6.56
CA GLY A 76 -22.77 2.50 -7.39
C GLY A 76 -22.40 2.61 -8.87
N LEU A 77 -21.31 1.98 -9.33
CA LEU A 77 -21.02 1.92 -10.75
C LEU A 77 -22.12 1.09 -11.46
N PRO A 78 -22.63 1.56 -12.60
CA PRO A 78 -23.64 0.82 -13.34
C PRO A 78 -23.05 -0.47 -13.94
N PRO A 79 -23.90 -1.50 -14.17
CA PRO A 79 -23.43 -2.84 -14.51
C PRO A 79 -22.69 -2.96 -15.85
N GLU A 80 -22.84 -2.04 -16.75
CA GLU A 80 -22.10 -1.98 -18.03
C GLU A 80 -20.64 -1.54 -17.88
N LYS A 81 -20.24 -1.01 -16.72
CA LYS A 81 -18.85 -0.66 -16.44
C LYS A 81 -18.07 -1.89 -15.99
N THR A 82 -16.81 -1.96 -16.34
CA THR A 82 -15.96 -3.10 -15.99
C THR A 82 -15.11 -2.85 -14.76
N ALA A 83 -14.68 -3.94 -14.11
CA ALA A 83 -13.75 -3.90 -13.01
C ALA A 83 -12.97 -5.21 -12.93
N TRP A 84 -11.72 -5.16 -12.51
CA TRP A 84 -10.89 -6.33 -12.30
C TRP A 84 -9.87 -6.13 -11.19
N GLY A 85 -9.46 -7.25 -10.59
CA GLY A 85 -8.46 -7.29 -9.55
C GLY A 85 -7.09 -7.73 -10.06
N MET A 86 -6.03 -7.24 -9.45
CA MET A 86 -4.67 -7.65 -9.76
C MET A 86 -3.88 -7.99 -8.51
N ASN A 87 -2.93 -8.92 -8.64
CA ASN A 87 -2.02 -9.33 -7.57
C ASN A 87 -0.56 -9.20 -8.03
N GLN A 88 0.14 -8.24 -7.45
CA GLN A 88 1.58 -8.13 -7.44
C GLN A 88 2.05 -7.93 -5.99
N LEU A 89 1.44 -8.70 -5.06
CA LEU A 89 1.71 -8.63 -3.62
C LEU A 89 1.69 -7.17 -3.11
N CYS A 90 2.69 -6.75 -2.35
CA CYS A 90 2.75 -5.41 -1.74
C CYS A 90 2.67 -4.25 -2.76
N GLY A 91 3.07 -4.50 -4.01
CA GLY A 91 3.04 -3.52 -5.10
C GLY A 91 1.69 -3.34 -5.77
N SER A 92 0.71 -4.21 -5.48
CA SER A 92 -0.56 -4.29 -6.23
C SER A 92 -1.27 -2.93 -6.37
N GLY A 93 -1.45 -2.20 -5.28
CA GLY A 93 -2.16 -0.91 -5.31
C GLY A 93 -1.46 0.15 -6.17
N LEU A 94 -0.14 0.27 -6.10
CA LEU A 94 0.61 1.22 -6.92
C LEU A 94 0.68 0.78 -8.39
N ARG A 95 0.76 -0.53 -8.61
CA ARG A 95 0.74 -1.10 -9.97
C ARG A 95 -0.61 -0.92 -10.63
N ALA A 96 -1.72 -1.02 -9.89
CA ALA A 96 -3.06 -0.73 -10.40
C ALA A 96 -3.17 0.70 -10.92
N VAL A 97 -2.59 1.68 -10.20
CA VAL A 97 -2.52 3.08 -10.65
C VAL A 97 -1.71 3.19 -11.95
N ALA A 98 -0.57 2.52 -12.05
CA ALA A 98 0.25 2.50 -13.26
C ALA A 98 -0.51 1.89 -14.46
N LEU A 99 -1.28 0.83 -14.25
CA LEU A 99 -2.10 0.19 -15.29
C LEU A 99 -3.25 1.11 -15.74
N GLY A 100 -3.92 1.77 -14.80
CA GLY A 100 -4.95 2.77 -15.13
C GLY A 100 -4.40 3.94 -15.95
N MET A 101 -3.21 4.46 -15.56
CA MET A 101 -2.49 5.45 -16.35
C MET A 101 -2.21 4.96 -17.77
N GLN A 102 -1.75 3.71 -17.95
CA GLN A 102 -1.45 3.15 -19.26
C GLN A 102 -2.69 3.05 -20.15
N GLN A 103 -3.82 2.57 -19.63
CA GLN A 103 -5.08 2.48 -20.39
C GLN A 103 -5.56 3.85 -20.87
N ILE A 104 -5.47 4.87 -20.01
CA ILE A 104 -5.83 6.24 -20.42
C ILE A 104 -4.85 6.76 -21.48
N ALA A 105 -3.54 6.50 -21.32
CA ALA A 105 -2.52 6.98 -22.24
C ALA A 105 -2.66 6.42 -23.66
N ILE A 106 -3.18 5.18 -23.82
CA ILE A 106 -3.40 4.55 -25.13
C ILE A 106 -4.82 4.78 -25.68
N GLY A 107 -5.69 5.47 -24.92
CA GLY A 107 -7.05 5.84 -25.34
C GLY A 107 -8.13 4.78 -25.12
N ASP A 108 -7.83 3.70 -24.39
CA ASP A 108 -8.83 2.66 -24.05
C ASP A 108 -9.86 3.14 -23.02
N ALA A 109 -9.49 4.13 -22.20
CA ALA A 109 -10.36 4.70 -21.19
C ALA A 109 -10.07 6.19 -20.99
N ASN A 110 -11.04 6.95 -20.47
CA ASN A 110 -10.86 8.37 -20.15
C ASN A 110 -10.79 8.62 -18.63
N ILE A 111 -11.54 7.85 -17.86
CA ILE A 111 -11.62 7.98 -16.39
C ILE A 111 -11.51 6.59 -15.77
N ILE A 112 -10.54 6.40 -14.90
CA ILE A 112 -10.30 5.13 -14.20
C ILE A 112 -10.19 5.38 -12.69
N VAL A 113 -10.83 4.52 -11.91
CA VAL A 113 -10.52 4.39 -10.48
C VAL A 113 -9.50 3.28 -10.31
N ALA A 114 -8.35 3.58 -9.72
CA ALA A 114 -7.29 2.63 -9.49
C ALA A 114 -6.77 2.70 -8.05
N GLY A 115 -6.49 1.54 -7.47
CA GLY A 115 -6.01 1.47 -6.09
C GLY A 115 -5.84 0.05 -5.59
N GLY A 116 -6.15 -0.18 -4.32
CA GLY A 116 -6.09 -1.51 -3.72
C GLY A 116 -6.89 -1.61 -2.44
N MET A 117 -7.19 -2.83 -2.06
CA MET A 117 -7.91 -3.20 -0.86
C MET A 117 -7.34 -4.50 -0.30
N GLU A 118 -7.46 -4.72 1.00
CA GLU A 118 -7.05 -5.95 1.65
C GLU A 118 -7.80 -6.14 2.96
N SER A 119 -8.18 -7.38 3.27
CA SER A 119 -8.60 -7.80 4.59
C SER A 119 -7.77 -9.02 4.99
N MET A 120 -6.69 -8.79 5.73
CA MET A 120 -5.84 -9.87 6.23
C MET A 120 -6.55 -10.63 7.35
N SER A 121 -7.43 -9.94 8.09
CA SER A 121 -8.23 -10.52 9.16
C SER A 121 -9.23 -11.57 8.65
N MET A 122 -9.74 -11.44 7.44
CA MET A 122 -10.71 -12.35 6.85
C MET A 122 -10.08 -13.41 5.94
N ALA A 123 -8.76 -13.47 5.81
CA ALA A 123 -8.08 -14.49 5.03
C ALA A 123 -8.42 -15.90 5.57
N PRO A 124 -9.01 -16.78 4.76
CA PRO A 124 -9.48 -18.07 5.25
C PRO A 124 -8.32 -19.07 5.38
N HIS A 125 -8.58 -20.13 6.15
CA HIS A 125 -7.82 -21.37 6.04
C HIS A 125 -8.44 -22.27 4.97
N CYS A 126 -7.63 -22.89 4.13
CA CYS A 126 -8.09 -23.76 3.06
C CYS A 126 -7.51 -25.18 3.15
N ALA A 127 -8.14 -26.10 2.45
CA ALA A 127 -7.75 -27.50 2.36
C ALA A 127 -8.01 -28.05 0.95
N HIS A 128 -7.07 -28.83 0.40
CA HIS A 128 -7.20 -29.48 -0.90
C HIS A 128 -7.98 -30.79 -0.77
N LEU A 129 -9.31 -30.72 -0.67
CA LEU A 129 -10.16 -31.89 -0.38
C LEU A 129 -10.88 -32.49 -1.60
N ARG A 130 -10.69 -31.96 -2.83
CA ARG A 130 -11.39 -32.51 -4.03
C ARG A 130 -10.97 -33.95 -4.35
N GLY A 131 -9.75 -34.35 -4.02
CA GLY A 131 -9.28 -35.75 -4.13
C GLY A 131 -9.62 -36.63 -2.95
N GLY A 132 -10.27 -36.11 -1.91
CA GLY A 132 -10.60 -36.80 -0.67
C GLY A 132 -9.37 -37.02 0.24
N VAL A 133 -9.67 -37.52 1.44
CA VAL A 133 -8.68 -37.98 2.44
C VAL A 133 -9.00 -39.42 2.78
N LYS A 134 -8.11 -40.35 2.38
CA LYS A 134 -8.36 -41.78 2.59
C LYS A 134 -8.32 -42.21 4.05
N MET A 135 -7.36 -41.64 4.83
CA MET A 135 -7.13 -42.00 6.23
C MET A 135 -6.19 -41.01 6.89
N GLY A 136 -6.41 -40.69 8.18
CA GLY A 136 -5.57 -39.82 8.99
C GLY A 136 -6.03 -38.35 8.97
N ASP A 137 -5.26 -37.52 9.69
CA ASP A 137 -5.53 -36.08 9.86
C ASP A 137 -5.25 -35.30 8.58
N TYR A 138 -5.92 -34.15 8.44
CA TYR A 138 -5.69 -33.21 7.35
C TYR A 138 -5.33 -31.81 7.89
N LYS A 139 -4.22 -31.23 7.40
CA LYS A 139 -3.81 -29.88 7.77
C LYS A 139 -4.54 -28.85 6.93
N MET A 140 -5.15 -27.88 7.56
CA MET A 140 -5.61 -26.66 6.89
C MET A 140 -4.42 -25.73 6.67
N ILE A 141 -4.44 -25.00 5.56
CA ILE A 141 -3.43 -24.04 5.16
C ILE A 141 -3.96 -22.65 5.46
N ASP A 142 -3.25 -21.87 6.26
CA ASP A 142 -3.51 -20.44 6.45
C ASP A 142 -3.11 -19.70 5.15
N THR A 143 -4.11 -19.17 4.43
CA THR A 143 -3.86 -18.49 3.15
C THR A 143 -3.15 -17.15 3.34
N MET A 144 -3.34 -16.46 4.46
CA MET A 144 -2.60 -15.23 4.77
C MET A 144 -1.10 -15.51 4.85
N ILE A 145 -0.70 -16.54 5.58
CA ILE A 145 0.71 -16.96 5.70
C ILE A 145 1.22 -17.51 4.38
N LYS A 146 0.47 -18.41 3.74
CA LYS A 146 0.94 -19.13 2.54
C LYS A 146 1.07 -18.23 1.32
N ASP A 147 0.04 -17.40 1.06
CA ASP A 147 -0.07 -16.63 -0.18
C ASP A 147 0.47 -15.21 -0.03
N GLY A 148 0.44 -14.64 1.20
CA GLY A 148 0.87 -13.28 1.47
C GLY A 148 2.26 -13.15 2.09
N LEU A 149 2.68 -14.10 2.95
CA LEU A 149 3.82 -13.92 3.85
C LEU A 149 4.92 -14.98 3.71
N THR A 150 4.74 -15.99 2.87
CA THR A 150 5.73 -17.04 2.64
C THR A 150 6.36 -16.87 1.26
N ASP A 151 7.70 -16.85 1.20
CA ASP A 151 8.40 -16.87 -0.09
C ASP A 151 8.11 -18.18 -0.82
N ALA A 152 7.66 -18.05 -2.07
CA ALA A 152 7.21 -19.20 -2.86
C ALA A 152 8.38 -20.08 -3.35
N PHE A 153 9.59 -19.54 -3.44
CA PHE A 153 10.76 -20.23 -3.96
C PHE A 153 11.55 -20.94 -2.88
N TYR A 154 11.69 -20.31 -1.72
CA TYR A 154 12.50 -20.82 -0.60
C TYR A 154 11.65 -21.37 0.55
N GLY A 155 10.35 -21.11 0.59
CA GLY A 155 9.43 -21.71 1.56
C GLY A 155 9.53 -21.15 2.97
N TYR A 156 10.16 -20.01 3.18
CA TYR A 156 10.28 -19.36 4.48
C TYR A 156 9.49 -18.04 4.55
N HIS A 157 9.21 -17.58 5.76
CA HIS A 157 8.50 -16.34 6.00
C HIS A 157 9.27 -15.12 5.49
N MET A 158 8.56 -14.06 5.04
CA MET A 158 9.14 -12.79 4.57
C MET A 158 10.12 -12.17 5.60
N GLY A 159 9.92 -12.41 6.90
CA GLY A 159 10.85 -11.98 7.94
C GLY A 159 12.27 -12.53 7.77
N ILE A 160 12.44 -13.73 7.21
CA ILE A 160 13.76 -14.27 6.89
C ILE A 160 14.42 -13.49 5.75
N THR A 161 13.66 -12.99 4.78
CA THR A 161 14.22 -12.11 3.75
C THR A 161 14.72 -10.79 4.35
N ALA A 162 14.05 -10.28 5.40
CA ALA A 162 14.50 -9.10 6.13
C ALA A 162 15.80 -9.38 6.91
N GLU A 163 15.93 -10.57 7.54
CA GLU A 163 17.19 -10.99 8.16
C GLU A 163 18.33 -11.11 7.14
N ASN A 164 18.05 -11.61 5.93
CA ASN A 164 19.02 -11.67 4.85
C ASN A 164 19.50 -10.27 4.44
N VAL A 165 18.59 -9.31 4.35
CA VAL A 165 18.92 -7.90 4.09
C VAL A 165 19.76 -7.33 5.23
N ALA A 166 19.36 -7.56 6.49
CA ALA A 166 20.11 -7.07 7.65
C ALA A 166 21.55 -7.58 7.64
N ARG A 167 21.77 -8.87 7.38
CA ARG A 167 23.10 -9.47 7.26
C ARG A 167 23.90 -8.87 6.11
N LYS A 168 23.32 -8.75 4.92
CA LYS A 168 23.99 -8.28 3.71
C LYS A 168 24.39 -6.81 3.79
N TRP A 169 23.56 -5.96 4.39
CA TRP A 169 23.81 -4.53 4.59
C TRP A 169 24.43 -4.20 5.93
N GLN A 170 24.76 -5.23 6.74
CA GLN A 170 25.36 -5.08 8.08
C GLN A 170 24.59 -4.13 8.99
N LEU A 171 23.26 -4.28 9.00
CA LEU A 171 22.36 -3.48 9.83
C LEU A 171 22.21 -4.12 11.20
N THR A 172 22.47 -3.33 12.25
CA THR A 172 22.35 -3.84 13.62
C THR A 172 20.89 -3.88 14.08
N ARG A 173 20.64 -4.55 15.19
CA ARG A 173 19.33 -4.56 15.86
C ARG A 173 18.95 -3.15 16.32
N GLU A 174 19.89 -2.42 16.87
CA GLU A 174 19.72 -1.07 17.39
C GLU A 174 19.30 -0.10 16.27
N GLU A 175 19.96 -0.13 15.11
CA GLU A 175 19.60 0.70 13.95
C GLU A 175 18.16 0.44 13.49
N GLN A 176 17.71 -0.81 13.49
CA GLN A 176 16.37 -1.22 13.12
C GLN A 176 15.32 -0.76 14.16
N ASP A 177 15.62 -0.92 15.43
CA ASP A 177 14.73 -0.50 16.52
C ASP A 177 14.59 1.01 16.60
N GLU A 178 15.68 1.77 16.41
CA GLU A 178 15.64 3.23 16.31
C GLU A 178 14.83 3.70 15.10
N PHE A 179 14.98 3.04 13.96
CA PHE A 179 14.17 3.34 12.77
C PHE A 179 12.68 3.13 13.06
N ALA A 180 12.32 1.98 13.66
CA ALA A 180 10.95 1.67 14.04
C ALA A 180 10.37 2.66 15.03
N LEU A 181 11.15 3.06 16.04
CA LEU A 181 10.74 4.08 17.01
C LEU A 181 10.49 5.43 16.32
N ARG A 182 11.37 5.84 15.41
CA ARG A 182 11.17 7.09 14.64
C ARG A 182 9.87 7.03 13.81
N SER A 183 9.57 5.90 13.17
CA SER A 183 8.32 5.70 12.44
C SER A 183 7.11 5.85 13.35
N GLN A 184 7.10 5.19 14.52
CA GLN A 184 6.02 5.30 15.52
C GLN A 184 5.83 6.75 16.01
N ASN A 185 6.90 7.43 16.38
CA ASN A 185 6.83 8.80 16.89
C ASN A 185 6.33 9.79 15.83
N LYS A 186 6.75 9.62 14.56
CA LYS A 186 6.25 10.42 13.44
C LYS A 186 4.75 10.19 13.22
N ALA A 187 4.30 8.92 13.24
CA ALA A 187 2.90 8.58 13.03
C ALA A 187 2.01 9.08 14.16
N GLU A 188 2.44 8.92 15.40
CA GLU A 188 1.73 9.46 16.58
C GLU A 188 1.59 10.98 16.50
N ALA A 189 2.68 11.68 16.17
CA ALA A 189 2.67 13.13 16.02
C ALA A 189 1.75 13.58 14.86
N ALA A 190 1.79 12.87 13.73
CA ALA A 190 0.94 13.14 12.57
C ALA A 190 -0.55 12.94 12.89
N GLN A 191 -0.90 11.83 13.57
CA GLN A 191 -2.27 11.55 13.98
C GLN A 191 -2.79 12.58 14.96
N LYS A 192 -2.03 12.93 16.00
CA LYS A 192 -2.39 13.99 16.97
C LYS A 192 -2.56 15.37 16.31
N ALA A 193 -1.80 15.65 15.27
CA ALA A 193 -1.89 16.89 14.50
C ALA A 193 -3.00 16.87 13.43
N GLY A 194 -3.76 15.78 13.30
CA GLY A 194 -4.83 15.63 12.31
C GLY A 194 -4.35 15.54 10.86
N ARG A 195 -3.08 15.18 10.62
CA ARG A 195 -2.47 15.20 9.28
C ARG A 195 -3.07 14.19 8.31
N PHE A 196 -3.71 13.14 8.81
CA PHE A 196 -4.37 12.12 8.01
C PHE A 196 -5.85 12.42 7.71
N ALA A 197 -6.43 13.48 8.27
CA ALA A 197 -7.86 13.78 8.15
C ALA A 197 -8.31 14.00 6.70
N ASP A 198 -7.48 14.64 5.88
CA ASP A 198 -7.82 14.91 4.47
C ASP A 198 -7.78 13.67 3.59
N GLU A 199 -6.97 12.67 3.94
CA GLU A 199 -6.81 11.44 3.14
C GLU A 199 -7.76 10.33 3.57
N ILE A 200 -8.12 10.24 4.87
CA ILE A 200 -9.01 9.21 5.39
C ILE A 200 -10.48 9.55 5.09
N VAL A 201 -11.21 8.55 4.63
CA VAL A 201 -12.67 8.56 4.57
C VAL A 201 -13.21 7.67 5.70
N PRO A 202 -14.14 8.16 6.54
CA PRO A 202 -14.74 7.34 7.58
C PRO A 202 -15.45 6.10 7.02
N PHE A 203 -15.29 4.98 7.69
CA PHE A 203 -16.03 3.75 7.41
C PHE A 203 -16.93 3.43 8.60
N ILE A 204 -18.20 3.14 8.32
CA ILE A 204 -19.17 2.81 9.37
C ILE A 204 -19.23 1.31 9.58
N VAL A 205 -18.71 0.84 10.70
CA VAL A 205 -18.82 -0.56 11.14
C VAL A 205 -20.11 -0.73 11.93
N LYS A 206 -20.97 -1.62 11.45
CA LYS A 206 -22.20 -2.00 12.14
C LYS A 206 -21.88 -2.98 13.26
N THR A 207 -22.18 -2.61 14.49
CA THR A 207 -22.01 -3.48 15.66
C THR A 207 -23.34 -3.74 16.38
N ARG A 208 -23.37 -4.76 17.25
CA ARG A 208 -24.55 -5.04 18.09
C ARG A 208 -24.93 -3.89 19.03
N LYS A 209 -23.98 -2.99 19.31
CA LYS A 209 -24.16 -1.84 20.20
C LYS A 209 -24.45 -0.53 19.43
N GLY A 210 -24.58 -0.60 18.12
CA GLY A 210 -24.77 0.54 17.23
C GLY A 210 -23.65 0.72 16.22
N ASP A 211 -23.76 1.72 15.37
CA ASP A 211 -22.81 2.04 14.34
C ASP A 211 -21.58 2.75 14.94
N VAL A 212 -20.38 2.34 14.52
CA VAL A 212 -19.11 2.93 14.94
C VAL A 212 -18.40 3.48 13.71
N SER A 213 -18.05 4.78 13.76
CA SER A 213 -17.21 5.40 12.73
C SER A 213 -15.75 5.05 12.97
N VAL A 214 -15.08 4.49 11.97
CA VAL A 214 -13.64 4.22 11.99
C VAL A 214 -12.98 5.20 11.05
N ASP A 215 -12.32 6.20 11.59
CA ASP A 215 -11.72 7.34 10.89
C ASP A 215 -10.28 7.64 11.30
N GLN A 216 -9.67 6.76 12.10
CA GLN A 216 -8.28 6.87 12.55
C GLN A 216 -7.55 5.54 12.40
N ASP A 217 -6.27 5.61 12.01
CA ASP A 217 -5.39 4.44 11.96
C ASP A 217 -5.26 3.81 13.33
N GLU A 218 -5.61 2.54 13.43
CA GLU A 218 -5.72 1.82 14.71
C GLU A 218 -4.38 1.23 15.18
N TYR A 219 -3.44 1.01 14.26
CA TYR A 219 -2.22 0.25 14.54
C TYR A 219 -1.11 1.08 15.20
N ILE A 220 -1.18 2.41 15.17
CA ILE A 220 -0.16 3.31 15.75
C ILE A 220 -0.03 3.08 17.26
N ARG A 221 1.19 2.78 17.69
CA ARG A 221 1.51 2.55 19.11
C ARG A 221 1.92 3.85 19.77
N HIS A 222 0.97 4.51 20.43
CA HIS A 222 1.20 5.75 21.14
C HIS A 222 2.15 5.56 22.35
N GLY A 223 3.07 6.49 22.54
CA GLY A 223 4.01 6.45 23.66
C GLY A 223 5.09 5.35 23.53
N ALA A 224 5.38 4.88 22.32
CA ALA A 224 6.46 3.92 22.11
C ALA A 224 7.81 4.48 22.59
N THR A 225 8.62 3.63 23.22
CA THR A 225 9.96 3.97 23.71
C THR A 225 10.98 2.93 23.25
N LEU A 226 12.26 3.31 23.17
CA LEU A 226 13.32 2.38 22.79
C LEU A 226 13.39 1.21 23.75
N ASP A 227 13.23 1.45 25.06
CA ASP A 227 13.20 0.41 26.09
C ASP A 227 12.10 -0.63 25.88
N SER A 228 10.93 -0.21 25.38
CA SER A 228 9.83 -1.13 25.11
C SER A 228 10.09 -2.00 23.88
N ILE A 229 10.76 -1.44 22.88
CA ILE A 229 11.10 -2.11 21.62
C ILE A 229 12.29 -3.07 21.81
N ALA A 230 13.35 -2.63 22.48
CA ALA A 230 14.58 -3.40 22.66
C ALA A 230 14.40 -4.73 23.42
N LYS A 231 13.37 -4.82 24.28
CA LYS A 231 13.07 -6.05 25.06
C LYS A 231 12.45 -7.18 24.22
N LEU A 232 12.01 -6.91 23.01
CA LEU A 232 11.36 -7.92 22.17
C LEU A 232 12.36 -8.92 21.61
N ARG A 233 11.97 -10.19 21.62
CA ARG A 233 12.77 -11.25 21.04
C ARG A 233 12.66 -11.25 19.52
N PRO A 234 13.71 -11.67 18.80
CA PRO A 234 13.62 -11.94 17.36
C PRO A 234 12.45 -12.88 17.04
N ALA A 235 11.72 -12.56 15.96
CA ALA A 235 10.47 -13.24 15.63
C ALA A 235 10.65 -14.40 14.62
N PHE A 236 11.66 -14.34 13.77
CA PHE A 236 11.80 -15.25 12.63
C PHE A 236 13.06 -16.12 12.69
N ASP A 237 14.14 -15.62 13.25
CA ASP A 237 15.39 -16.31 13.47
C ASP A 237 15.82 -16.09 14.93
N LYS A 238 16.18 -17.15 15.68
CA LYS A 238 16.53 -17.05 17.11
C LYS A 238 17.70 -16.10 17.37
N GLU A 239 18.65 -16.05 16.45
CA GLU A 239 19.83 -15.16 16.49
C GLU A 239 19.68 -13.96 15.56
N GLY A 240 18.43 -13.68 15.13
CA GLY A 240 18.12 -12.59 14.23
C GLY A 240 17.93 -11.24 14.92
N THR A 241 17.59 -10.25 14.11
CA THR A 241 17.42 -8.86 14.51
C THR A 241 16.00 -8.35 14.31
N VAL A 242 15.19 -9.06 13.50
CA VAL A 242 13.82 -8.66 13.15
C VAL A 242 12.85 -9.09 14.24
N THR A 243 12.07 -8.12 14.74
CA THR A 243 11.09 -8.31 15.81
C THR A 243 9.71 -7.85 15.39
N ALA A 244 8.71 -8.12 16.21
CA ALA A 244 7.34 -7.60 16.00
C ALA A 244 7.24 -6.06 16.12
N ALA A 245 8.25 -5.36 16.62
CA ALA A 245 8.24 -3.90 16.70
C ALA A 245 8.95 -3.24 15.52
N ASN A 246 9.90 -3.92 14.88
CA ASN A 246 10.62 -3.39 13.72
C ASN A 246 10.20 -4.04 12.38
N ALA A 247 9.05 -4.70 12.39
CA ALA A 247 8.32 -5.20 11.23
C ALA A 247 6.96 -4.51 11.12
N SER A 248 6.41 -4.42 9.91
CA SER A 248 5.04 -3.96 9.71
C SER A 248 4.01 -4.96 10.27
N GLY A 249 2.80 -4.50 10.52
CA GLY A 249 1.71 -5.33 11.05
C GLY A 249 0.95 -6.10 9.96
N LEU A 250 0.05 -6.95 10.43
CA LEU A 250 -1.05 -7.53 9.67
C LEU A 250 -2.24 -6.57 9.77
N ASN A 251 -2.78 -6.13 8.66
CA ASN A 251 -3.72 -5.02 8.67
C ASN A 251 -4.80 -5.16 7.60
N ASP A 252 -5.87 -4.40 7.79
CA ASP A 252 -6.99 -4.28 6.88
C ASP A 252 -7.11 -2.83 6.39
N GLY A 253 -7.49 -2.61 5.14
CA GLY A 253 -7.67 -1.26 4.61
C GLY A 253 -7.82 -1.20 3.11
N ALA A 254 -8.18 -0.03 2.60
CA ALA A 254 -8.28 0.27 1.18
C ALA A 254 -7.82 1.69 0.87
N ALA A 255 -7.32 1.89 -0.35
CA ALA A 255 -6.98 3.20 -0.87
C ALA A 255 -7.22 3.24 -2.39
N ALA A 256 -7.68 4.36 -2.91
CA ALA A 256 -7.92 4.55 -4.33
C ALA A 256 -7.53 5.94 -4.80
N THR A 257 -7.33 6.05 -6.12
CA THR A 257 -7.13 7.30 -6.86
C THR A 257 -8.10 7.34 -8.04
N LEU A 258 -8.50 8.54 -8.44
CA LEU A 258 -9.23 8.79 -9.68
C LEU A 258 -8.27 9.37 -10.72
N LEU A 259 -8.17 8.71 -11.85
CA LEU A 259 -7.24 9.05 -12.93
C LEU A 259 -7.99 9.57 -14.15
N MET A 260 -7.43 10.59 -14.80
CA MET A 260 -7.89 11.12 -16.10
C MET A 260 -6.74 11.86 -16.78
N THR A 261 -6.97 12.33 -18.02
CA THR A 261 -6.02 13.23 -18.65
C THR A 261 -6.07 14.61 -17.99
N GLU A 262 -4.96 15.35 -18.04
CA GLU A 262 -4.90 16.75 -17.58
C GLU A 262 -5.92 17.64 -18.31
N VAL A 263 -6.12 17.40 -19.61
CA VAL A 263 -7.13 18.09 -20.44
C VAL A 263 -8.56 17.83 -19.91
N GLU A 264 -8.87 16.59 -19.55
CA GLU A 264 -10.18 16.23 -19.02
C GLU A 264 -10.40 16.84 -17.63
N ALA A 265 -9.39 16.85 -16.78
CA ALA A 265 -9.46 17.52 -15.47
C ALA A 265 -9.71 19.03 -15.65
N ALA A 266 -8.99 19.68 -16.54
CA ALA A 266 -9.19 21.11 -16.85
C ALA A 266 -10.59 21.39 -17.39
N ARG A 267 -11.10 20.55 -18.32
CA ARG A 267 -12.47 20.66 -18.86
C ARG A 267 -13.54 20.60 -17.78
N ARG A 268 -13.27 19.84 -16.70
CA ARG A 268 -14.19 19.69 -15.54
C ARG A 268 -13.98 20.74 -14.46
N GLY A 269 -12.96 21.58 -14.56
CA GLY A 269 -12.58 22.51 -13.50
C GLY A 269 -12.02 21.82 -12.26
N ILE A 270 -11.52 20.58 -12.41
CA ILE A 270 -10.90 19.83 -11.31
C ILE A 270 -9.43 20.23 -11.20
N GLN A 271 -9.01 20.66 -10.01
CA GLN A 271 -7.62 20.88 -9.68
C GLN A 271 -6.99 19.54 -9.27
N PRO A 272 -6.09 18.93 -10.07
CA PRO A 272 -5.51 17.65 -9.74
C PRO A 272 -4.60 17.72 -8.51
N LEU A 273 -4.44 16.60 -7.82
CA LEU A 273 -3.46 16.46 -6.73
C LEU A 273 -2.04 16.43 -7.27
N ALA A 274 -1.81 15.69 -8.36
CA ALA A 274 -0.51 15.60 -9.04
C ALA A 274 -0.66 15.00 -10.44
N ARG A 275 0.38 15.19 -11.27
CA ARG A 275 0.60 14.47 -12.51
C ARG A 275 1.48 13.24 -12.23
N ILE A 276 1.20 12.10 -12.89
CA ILE A 276 2.09 10.95 -12.89
C ILE A 276 3.19 11.19 -13.95
N VAL A 277 4.41 11.38 -13.48
CA VAL A 277 5.55 11.68 -14.37
C VAL A 277 6.14 10.40 -14.95
N SER A 278 6.37 9.41 -14.09
CA SER A 278 6.93 8.12 -14.48
C SER A 278 6.59 7.03 -13.47
N TRP A 279 6.79 5.80 -13.88
CA TRP A 279 6.78 4.64 -12.98
C TRP A 279 7.70 3.55 -13.53
N ALA A 280 8.14 2.65 -12.64
CA ALA A 280 8.93 1.49 -13.02
C ALA A 280 8.73 0.34 -12.06
N THR A 281 9.00 -0.87 -12.57
CA THR A 281 9.22 -2.08 -11.76
C THR A 281 10.62 -2.60 -11.99
N ALA A 282 11.13 -3.36 -11.01
CA ALA A 282 12.40 -4.06 -11.14
C ALA A 282 12.33 -5.39 -10.39
N GLY A 283 13.06 -6.40 -10.89
CA GLY A 283 13.29 -7.65 -10.20
C GLY A 283 14.61 -7.61 -9.42
N VAL A 284 14.65 -8.34 -8.31
CA VAL A 284 15.84 -8.62 -7.50
C VAL A 284 15.78 -10.07 -7.03
N ASP A 285 16.85 -10.58 -6.43
CA ASP A 285 16.84 -11.90 -5.81
C ASP A 285 15.72 -11.98 -4.75
N PRO A 286 14.83 -12.99 -4.81
CA PRO A 286 13.76 -13.17 -3.83
C PRO A 286 14.26 -13.22 -2.38
N GLN A 287 15.45 -13.74 -2.13
CA GLN A 287 16.06 -13.81 -0.79
C GLN A 287 16.26 -12.45 -0.13
N ILE A 288 16.36 -11.40 -0.93
CA ILE A 288 16.53 -10.01 -0.50
C ILE A 288 15.45 -9.10 -1.11
N MET A 289 14.22 -9.60 -1.20
CA MET A 289 13.09 -8.90 -1.86
C MET A 289 12.92 -7.46 -1.37
N GLY A 290 13.28 -7.19 -0.11
CA GLY A 290 13.21 -5.86 0.50
C GLY A 290 14.00 -4.78 -0.23
N THR A 291 14.96 -5.16 -1.08
CA THR A 291 15.80 -4.23 -1.86
C THR A 291 15.20 -3.83 -3.21
N GLY A 292 14.06 -4.41 -3.59
CA GLY A 292 13.34 -4.08 -4.83
C GLY A 292 13.11 -2.59 -5.10
N PRO A 293 12.83 -1.76 -4.06
CA PRO A 293 12.72 -0.30 -4.22
C PRO A 293 13.95 0.37 -4.83
N ILE A 294 15.15 -0.15 -4.58
CA ILE A 294 16.40 0.45 -5.04
C ILE A 294 16.45 0.53 -6.59
N PRO A 295 16.43 -0.59 -7.33
CA PRO A 295 16.42 -0.52 -8.79
C PRO A 295 15.12 0.03 -9.37
N ALA A 296 13.97 -0.16 -8.71
CA ALA A 296 12.70 0.39 -9.18
C ALA A 296 12.68 1.93 -9.13
N SER A 297 13.14 2.52 -8.02
CA SER A 297 13.24 3.97 -7.87
C SER A 297 14.24 4.58 -8.84
N ARG A 298 15.44 3.98 -8.99
CA ARG A 298 16.42 4.44 -9.97
C ARG A 298 15.85 4.49 -11.40
N LYS A 299 15.14 3.43 -11.82
CA LYS A 299 14.48 3.39 -13.13
C LYS A 299 13.35 4.41 -13.27
N ALA A 300 12.56 4.63 -12.22
CA ALA A 300 11.49 5.62 -12.26
C ALA A 300 12.06 7.05 -12.35
N LEU A 301 13.09 7.36 -11.58
CA LEU A 301 13.79 8.63 -11.62
C LEU A 301 14.45 8.89 -13.00
N GLU A 302 15.12 7.88 -13.55
CA GLU A 302 15.69 7.97 -14.90
C GLU A 302 14.64 8.31 -15.94
N LYS A 303 13.49 7.63 -15.93
CA LYS A 303 12.36 7.91 -16.84
C LYS A 303 11.75 9.30 -16.62
N ALA A 304 11.78 9.82 -15.39
CA ALA A 304 11.33 11.18 -15.07
C ALA A 304 12.35 12.24 -15.49
N GLY A 305 13.58 11.87 -15.80
CA GLY A 305 14.69 12.80 -15.98
C GLY A 305 15.12 13.48 -14.66
N TRP A 306 14.88 12.82 -13.52
CA TRP A 306 15.18 13.33 -12.19
C TRP A 306 16.38 12.62 -11.57
N SER A 307 17.17 13.35 -10.81
CA SER A 307 18.12 12.80 -9.85
C SER A 307 17.44 12.52 -8.50
N VAL A 308 18.12 11.79 -7.61
CA VAL A 308 17.65 11.59 -6.24
C VAL A 308 17.49 12.93 -5.49
N GLY A 309 18.40 13.88 -5.75
CA GLY A 309 18.38 15.22 -5.14
C GLY A 309 17.24 16.12 -5.62
N ASP A 310 16.56 15.78 -6.71
CA ASP A 310 15.39 16.52 -7.18
C ASP A 310 14.10 16.15 -6.44
N VAL A 311 14.09 15.03 -5.71
CA VAL A 311 12.91 14.55 -4.99
C VAL A 311 12.79 15.30 -3.66
N GLU A 312 11.63 15.90 -3.44
CA GLU A 312 11.35 16.73 -2.26
C GLU A 312 10.59 15.97 -1.16
N LEU A 313 9.93 14.86 -1.52
CA LEU A 313 9.19 14.00 -0.58
C LEU A 313 9.17 12.56 -1.06
N VAL A 314 9.37 11.62 -0.14
CA VAL A 314 9.38 10.18 -0.40
C VAL A 314 8.43 9.47 0.55
N GLU A 315 7.58 8.62 0.01
CA GLU A 315 6.86 7.59 0.74
C GLU A 315 7.38 6.21 0.30
N ALA A 316 8.19 5.59 1.14
CA ALA A 316 8.75 4.25 0.93
C ALA A 316 8.13 3.28 1.93
N ASN A 317 7.48 2.22 1.45
CA ASN A 317 6.82 1.27 2.34
C ASN A 317 7.82 0.59 3.28
N GLU A 318 7.48 0.58 4.56
CA GLU A 318 8.29 -0.03 5.63
C GLU A 318 7.77 -1.44 5.94
N ALA A 319 8.00 -2.40 5.05
CA ALA A 319 7.64 -3.78 5.34
C ALA A 319 8.44 -4.31 6.55
N PHE A 320 9.71 -3.94 6.63
CA PHE A 320 10.63 -4.22 7.74
C PHE A 320 11.61 -3.04 7.89
N ALA A 321 12.04 -2.74 9.11
CA ALA A 321 13.05 -1.70 9.35
C ALA A 321 14.37 -2.03 8.65
N ALA A 322 14.81 -3.28 8.67
CA ALA A 322 16.00 -3.75 7.96
C ALA A 322 15.96 -3.38 6.48
N GLN A 323 14.83 -3.66 5.82
CA GLN A 323 14.62 -3.33 4.41
C GLN A 323 14.63 -1.82 4.17
N ALA A 324 13.92 -1.06 5.01
CA ALA A 324 13.84 0.40 4.86
C ALA A 324 15.21 1.09 5.07
N CYS A 325 15.98 0.64 6.06
CA CYS A 325 17.34 1.12 6.29
C CYS A 325 18.26 0.84 5.09
N ALA A 326 18.20 -0.38 4.52
CA ALA A 326 19.00 -0.75 3.34
C ALA A 326 18.65 0.13 2.13
N VAL A 327 17.35 0.35 1.88
CA VAL A 327 16.87 1.18 0.77
C VAL A 327 17.32 2.64 0.94
N ASN A 328 17.17 3.21 2.14
CA ASN A 328 17.60 4.57 2.44
C ASN A 328 19.11 4.75 2.23
N LYS A 329 19.90 3.78 2.69
CA LYS A 329 21.37 3.78 2.55
C LYS A 329 21.81 3.75 1.08
N ASP A 330 21.21 2.86 0.27
CA ASP A 330 21.63 2.65 -1.12
C ASP A 330 21.13 3.74 -2.08
N LEU A 331 19.97 4.35 -1.82
CA LEU A 331 19.46 5.45 -2.63
C LEU A 331 20.06 6.79 -2.23
N GLY A 332 20.55 6.93 -0.99
CA GLY A 332 21.24 8.12 -0.52
C GLY A 332 20.37 9.37 -0.46
N TRP A 333 19.05 9.22 -0.36
CA TRP A 333 18.18 10.38 -0.14
C TRP A 333 18.22 10.88 1.30
N ASP A 334 17.80 12.12 1.49
CA ASP A 334 17.71 12.72 2.82
C ASP A 334 16.64 12.01 3.66
N PRO A 335 16.98 11.40 4.81
CA PRO A 335 16.00 10.76 5.67
C PRO A 335 14.90 11.70 6.22
N SER A 336 15.12 13.02 6.18
CA SER A 336 14.16 14.01 6.66
C SER A 336 12.95 14.19 5.73
N ILE A 337 13.08 13.79 4.46
CA ILE A 337 11.99 13.82 3.48
C ILE A 337 11.29 12.46 3.33
N VAL A 338 11.74 11.41 4.03
CA VAL A 338 11.21 10.04 3.90
C VAL A 338 10.21 9.76 5.01
N ASN A 339 9.02 9.29 4.62
CA ASN A 339 7.95 8.87 5.56
C ASN A 339 7.80 9.87 6.71
N VAL A 340 7.56 11.11 6.35
CA VAL A 340 7.56 12.23 7.31
C VAL A 340 6.43 12.18 8.33
N ASN A 341 5.41 11.37 8.05
CA ASN A 341 4.28 11.09 8.93
C ASN A 341 4.31 9.65 9.50
N GLY A 342 5.49 8.99 9.51
CA GLY A 342 5.62 7.58 9.80
C GLY A 342 5.26 6.69 8.60
N GLY A 343 5.60 5.42 8.66
CA GLY A 343 5.35 4.45 7.60
C GLY A 343 4.66 3.19 8.11
N ALA A 344 4.74 2.11 7.34
CA ALA A 344 3.97 0.91 7.58
C ALA A 344 4.28 0.18 8.90
N ILE A 345 5.45 0.37 9.50
CA ILE A 345 5.77 -0.15 10.84
C ILE A 345 4.81 0.44 11.88
N ALA A 346 4.42 1.70 11.72
CA ALA A 346 3.51 2.39 12.63
C ALA A 346 2.05 2.37 12.15
N ILE A 347 1.82 2.69 10.86
CA ILE A 347 0.46 2.83 10.29
C ILE A 347 -0.14 1.47 9.97
N GLY A 348 0.69 0.50 9.54
CA GLY A 348 0.24 -0.83 9.11
C GLY A 348 0.44 -1.10 7.62
N HIS A 349 0.29 -2.39 7.24
CA HIS A 349 0.58 -2.89 5.89
C HIS A 349 -0.53 -3.81 5.35
N PRO A 350 -1.72 -3.29 5.02
CA PRO A 350 -2.73 -4.05 4.27
C PRO A 350 -2.17 -4.31 2.86
N ILE A 351 -1.67 -5.54 2.60
CA ILE A 351 -0.72 -5.86 1.53
C ILE A 351 -1.15 -5.29 0.18
N GLY A 352 -2.33 -5.68 -0.33
CA GLY A 352 -2.82 -5.26 -1.65
C GLY A 352 -3.20 -3.78 -1.75
N ALA A 353 -3.51 -3.14 -0.61
CA ALA A 353 -3.87 -1.71 -0.54
C ALA A 353 -2.65 -0.79 -0.41
N SER A 354 -1.54 -1.29 0.14
CA SER A 354 -0.42 -0.47 0.60
C SER A 354 0.19 0.40 -0.49
N GLY A 355 0.25 -0.07 -1.73
CA GLY A 355 0.78 0.74 -2.83
C GLY A 355 -0.03 2.01 -3.11
N ALA A 356 -1.35 1.93 -3.05
CA ALA A 356 -2.21 3.10 -3.16
C ALA A 356 -2.22 3.93 -1.86
N ARG A 357 -2.10 3.28 -0.68
CA ARG A 357 -2.03 3.99 0.60
C ARG A 357 -0.80 4.91 0.67
N VAL A 358 0.39 4.42 0.32
CA VAL A 358 1.61 5.25 0.35
C VAL A 358 1.53 6.38 -0.67
N LEU A 359 0.95 6.13 -1.85
CA LEU A 359 0.72 7.17 -2.84
C LEU A 359 -0.23 8.25 -2.32
N ASN A 360 -1.34 7.88 -1.68
CA ASN A 360 -2.29 8.83 -1.11
C ASN A 360 -1.62 9.72 -0.06
N THR A 361 -0.90 9.13 0.90
CA THR A 361 -0.17 9.87 1.93
C THR A 361 0.85 10.84 1.30
N LEU A 362 1.58 10.39 0.27
CA LEU A 362 2.50 11.24 -0.48
C LEU A 362 1.79 12.46 -1.07
N LEU A 363 0.67 12.27 -1.78
CA LEU A 363 -0.06 13.33 -2.46
C LEU A 363 -0.59 14.41 -1.50
N PHE A 364 -1.20 13.99 -0.40
CA PHE A 364 -1.74 14.92 0.60
C PHE A 364 -0.63 15.65 1.35
N GLU A 365 0.49 14.98 1.63
CA GLU A 365 1.63 15.62 2.27
C GLU A 365 2.35 16.60 1.34
N MET A 366 2.50 16.26 0.05
CA MET A 366 3.02 17.19 -0.97
C MET A 366 2.17 18.46 -1.03
N LYS A 367 0.84 18.32 -1.04
CA LYS A 367 -0.10 19.45 -1.02
C LYS A 367 0.09 20.31 0.22
N ARG A 368 0.19 19.69 1.41
CA ARG A 368 0.31 20.40 2.69
C ARG A 368 1.65 21.14 2.82
N ARG A 369 2.74 20.57 2.32
CA ARG A 369 4.07 21.20 2.36
C ARG A 369 4.33 22.19 1.22
N GLY A 370 3.51 22.16 0.18
CA GLY A 370 3.74 22.98 -1.00
C GLY A 370 4.90 22.50 -1.87
N VAL A 371 5.34 21.23 -1.73
CA VAL A 371 6.42 20.64 -2.53
C VAL A 371 5.89 20.08 -3.84
N SER A 372 6.75 20.00 -4.85
CA SER A 372 6.34 19.63 -6.21
C SER A 372 6.67 18.21 -6.60
N LYS A 373 7.84 17.68 -6.22
CA LYS A 373 8.35 16.39 -6.71
C LYS A 373 8.31 15.32 -5.63
N GLY A 374 7.52 14.27 -5.86
CA GLY A 374 7.36 13.16 -4.94
C GLY A 374 7.66 11.81 -5.55
N LEU A 375 8.05 10.85 -4.72
CA LEU A 375 8.30 9.46 -5.09
C LEU A 375 7.64 8.50 -4.11
N ALA A 376 6.83 7.58 -4.64
CA ALA A 376 6.26 6.45 -3.89
C ALA A 376 6.95 5.15 -4.32
N THR A 377 7.33 4.28 -3.37
CA THR A 377 7.99 3.01 -3.69
C THR A 377 7.70 1.91 -2.67
N LEU A 378 7.67 0.66 -3.14
CA LEU A 378 7.46 -0.52 -2.30
C LEU A 378 8.36 -1.67 -2.74
N CYS A 379 8.84 -2.45 -1.76
CA CYS A 379 9.33 -3.81 -2.00
C CYS A 379 8.13 -4.76 -2.21
N ILE A 380 8.39 -5.84 -2.91
CA ILE A 380 7.37 -6.82 -3.30
C ILE A 380 7.93 -8.23 -3.06
N GLY A 381 7.17 -9.07 -2.38
CA GLY A 381 7.50 -10.48 -2.20
C GLY A 381 7.81 -11.17 -3.54
N GLY A 382 8.63 -12.21 -3.51
CA GLY A 382 9.13 -12.87 -4.73
C GLY A 382 10.25 -12.11 -5.44
N GLY A 383 10.81 -11.06 -4.82
CA GLY A 383 11.99 -10.36 -5.34
C GLY A 383 11.67 -9.29 -6.38
N MET A 384 10.82 -8.35 -6.07
CA MET A 384 10.47 -7.26 -6.98
C MET A 384 10.38 -5.91 -6.23
N GLY A 385 10.29 -4.83 -6.99
CA GLY A 385 9.98 -3.50 -6.51
C GLY A 385 9.16 -2.70 -7.52
N VAL A 386 8.42 -1.73 -7.03
CA VAL A 386 7.69 -0.74 -7.84
C VAL A 386 7.95 0.66 -7.32
N ALA A 387 8.07 1.63 -8.21
CA ALA A 387 8.20 3.04 -7.87
C ALA A 387 7.40 3.91 -8.85
N MET A 388 6.92 5.05 -8.36
CA MET A 388 6.19 6.05 -9.14
C MET A 388 6.65 7.45 -8.74
N CYS A 389 7.01 8.26 -9.73
CA CYS A 389 7.31 9.69 -9.59
C CYS A 389 6.06 10.49 -9.92
N VAL A 390 5.70 11.42 -9.04
CA VAL A 390 4.55 12.31 -9.21
C VAL A 390 4.98 13.76 -9.05
N GLU A 391 4.32 14.66 -9.77
CA GLU A 391 4.60 16.09 -9.72
C GLU A 391 3.30 16.86 -9.45
N ARG A 392 3.29 17.69 -8.41
CA ARG A 392 2.17 18.58 -8.11
C ARG A 392 2.16 19.75 -9.10
N LEU A 393 1.00 20.01 -9.65
CA LEU A 393 0.76 21.09 -10.62
C LEU A 393 0.41 22.41 -9.94
#